data_6babf03d1777b5f2ea865df462206b1e
#
_entry.id   6babf03d1777b5f2ea865df462206b1e
#
_cell.length_a   1.000
_cell.length_b   1.000
_cell.length_c   1.000
_cell.angle_alpha   90.00
_cell.angle_beta   90.00
_cell.angle_gamma   90.00
#
_symmetry.space_group_name_H-M   'P 1'
#
loop_
_entity.id
_entity.type
_entity.pdbx_description
1 polymer ?
#
loop_
_entity_poly.entity_id
_entity_poly.type
_entity_poly.pdbx_seq_one_letter_code
_entity_poly.pdbx_strand_id
1 'polypeptide(L)'
;MLSAGTLVRVGAGQTSEQPDSLKQQLQIGAEALQKGDVAAAESHFQRVVAAAPMVPDGYLGLGMAQLREGKPDDASHALERAAQLNPRLPGVHLFLGIAQYQTRQPEQAIRSLQAELDLQPSNLEALVWMGMIQLDTGHPEEAASSLDQAVALDPQNEEALYYTARAHRLLAEAAYKKLYALDPDSALLHKAMAETFAEAGEPEKSINEYEAAIRKEPKNADLYEALGEQDQKLGRIDAAAKAYEQELQLHPNSAIALYNLGMMQVKTGRAAAGVPLLRRAIEAHSVPAPTYFYLGWGLAELAQNEEAAHWLELALQNTPSPFIEQSTYYQLLRVYQKLNRKADAEHALDQLKQLKAKAAKGMTGGQTTAEEVPGAGTPPR
;
A
#
# COMPACT_ATOMS: atom_id res chain seq x y z
N MET A 1 -6.47 -14.01 -15.73
CA MET A 1 -6.34 -15.50 -15.88
C MET A 1 -7.65 -16.15 -15.41
N LEU A 2 -8.35 -16.89 -16.26
CA LEU A 2 -9.60 -17.57 -15.88
C LEU A 2 -9.29 -18.71 -14.90
N SER A 3 -9.75 -18.60 -13.65
CA SER A 3 -9.56 -19.60 -12.61
C SER A 3 -10.28 -20.91 -12.93
N ALA A 4 -9.65 -22.05 -12.70
CA ALA A 4 -10.16 -23.39 -13.00
C ALA A 4 -10.97 -24.03 -11.85
N GLY A 5 -11.48 -23.23 -10.91
CA GLY A 5 -11.98 -23.70 -9.62
C GLY A 5 -13.44 -24.15 -9.51
N THR A 6 -14.28 -23.93 -10.53
CA THR A 6 -15.70 -24.26 -10.43
C THR A 6 -16.00 -25.63 -11.03
N LEU A 7 -15.97 -26.68 -10.21
CA LEU A 7 -16.37 -28.03 -10.58
C LEU A 7 -17.89 -28.11 -10.78
N VAL A 8 -18.31 -28.47 -11.98
CA VAL A 8 -19.68 -28.77 -12.38
C VAL A 8 -20.24 -29.90 -11.50
N ARG A 9 -21.23 -29.59 -10.66
CA ARG A 9 -22.08 -30.60 -9.99
C ARG A 9 -23.21 -30.97 -10.92
N VAL A 10 -23.22 -32.22 -11.41
CA VAL A 10 -24.26 -32.76 -12.27
C VAL A 10 -25.55 -32.95 -11.49
N GLY A 11 -26.56 -32.14 -11.77
CA GLY A 11 -27.92 -32.34 -11.29
C GLY A 11 -28.65 -33.38 -12.13
N ALA A 12 -29.28 -34.41 -11.47
CA ALA A 12 -30.00 -35.49 -12.12
C ALA A 12 -31.35 -34.99 -12.66
N GLY A 13 -31.46 -34.78 -13.96
CA GLY A 13 -32.73 -34.53 -14.70
C GLY A 13 -32.89 -35.56 -15.82
N GLN A 14 -34.00 -36.28 -15.80
CA GLN A 14 -34.34 -37.47 -16.59
C GLN A 14 -34.40 -37.22 -18.10
N THR A 15 -33.61 -37.95 -18.90
CA THR A 15 -33.95 -38.44 -20.23
C THR A 15 -33.21 -39.76 -20.50
N SER A 16 -33.94 -40.78 -20.94
CA SER A 16 -33.44 -42.13 -21.26
C SER A 16 -32.62 -42.08 -22.55
N GLU A 17 -31.32 -42.26 -22.41
CA GLU A 17 -30.37 -42.93 -23.26
C GLU A 17 -28.94 -42.57 -22.85
N GLN A 18 -28.28 -43.53 -22.24
CA GLN A 18 -26.87 -43.51 -21.80
C GLN A 18 -26.43 -42.36 -20.85
N PRO A 19 -26.93 -42.29 -19.60
CA PRO A 19 -26.49 -41.26 -18.65
C PRO A 19 -24.98 -41.32 -18.35
N ASP A 20 -24.36 -42.50 -18.44
CA ASP A 20 -22.91 -42.62 -18.21
C ASP A 20 -22.06 -42.00 -19.32
N SER A 21 -22.52 -42.03 -20.56
CA SER A 21 -21.75 -41.44 -21.68
C SER A 21 -21.79 -39.89 -21.68
N LEU A 22 -22.91 -39.27 -21.33
CA LEU A 22 -23.07 -37.83 -21.22
C LEU A 22 -22.24 -37.24 -20.06
N LYS A 23 -22.37 -37.90 -18.89
CA LYS A 23 -21.57 -37.53 -17.72
C LYS A 23 -20.07 -37.65 -17.99
N GLN A 24 -19.68 -38.72 -18.69
CA GLN A 24 -18.29 -38.92 -19.10
C GLN A 24 -17.82 -37.83 -20.10
N GLN A 25 -18.65 -37.42 -21.08
CA GLN A 25 -18.31 -36.36 -22.00
C GLN A 25 -18.16 -35.00 -21.29
N LEU A 26 -19.04 -34.66 -20.35
CA LEU A 26 -18.92 -33.46 -19.52
C LEU A 26 -17.61 -33.46 -18.71
N GLN A 27 -17.27 -34.62 -18.12
CA GLN A 27 -16.05 -34.75 -17.33
C GLN A 27 -14.79 -34.60 -18.20
N ILE A 28 -14.74 -35.28 -19.36
CA ILE A 28 -13.60 -35.19 -20.28
C ILE A 28 -13.45 -33.75 -20.79
N GLY A 29 -14.56 -33.07 -21.14
CA GLY A 29 -14.55 -31.68 -21.53
C GLY A 29 -14.00 -30.75 -20.47
N ALA A 30 -14.42 -30.97 -19.20
CA ALA A 30 -13.89 -30.20 -18.05
C ALA A 30 -12.41 -30.45 -17.80
N GLU A 31 -11.96 -31.71 -17.89
CA GLU A 31 -10.53 -32.06 -17.76
C GLU A 31 -9.71 -31.46 -18.90
N ALA A 32 -10.23 -31.43 -20.13
CA ALA A 32 -9.57 -30.79 -21.26
C ALA A 32 -9.42 -29.27 -21.03
N LEU A 33 -10.45 -28.59 -20.50
CA LEU A 33 -10.35 -27.16 -20.10
C LEU A 33 -9.27 -26.93 -19.05
N GLN A 34 -9.18 -27.81 -18.04
CA GLN A 34 -8.14 -27.69 -17.00
C GLN A 34 -6.72 -27.88 -17.57
N LYS A 35 -6.57 -28.76 -18.55
CA LYS A 35 -5.28 -29.01 -19.24
C LYS A 35 -4.95 -27.96 -20.29
N GLY A 36 -5.87 -27.02 -20.59
CA GLY A 36 -5.69 -26.01 -21.63
C GLY A 36 -5.96 -26.54 -23.06
N ASP A 37 -6.47 -27.76 -23.22
CA ASP A 37 -6.88 -28.32 -24.52
C ASP A 37 -8.30 -27.84 -24.85
N VAL A 38 -8.38 -26.58 -25.26
CA VAL A 38 -9.66 -25.88 -25.46
C VAL A 38 -10.45 -26.48 -26.64
N ALA A 39 -9.77 -26.89 -27.70
CA ALA A 39 -10.43 -27.49 -28.87
C ALA A 39 -11.05 -28.86 -28.56
N ALA A 40 -10.35 -29.69 -27.78
CA ALA A 40 -10.92 -30.95 -27.30
C ALA A 40 -12.12 -30.68 -26.39
N ALA A 41 -12.02 -29.72 -25.46
CA ALA A 41 -13.11 -29.34 -24.57
C ALA A 41 -14.36 -28.89 -25.36
N GLU A 42 -14.20 -27.97 -26.32
CA GLU A 42 -15.32 -27.52 -27.18
C GLU A 42 -15.97 -28.72 -27.86
N SER A 43 -15.19 -29.61 -28.48
CA SER A 43 -15.72 -30.80 -29.17
C SER A 43 -16.53 -31.71 -28.24
N HIS A 44 -16.07 -31.95 -26.99
CA HIS A 44 -16.80 -32.76 -26.03
C HIS A 44 -18.09 -32.09 -25.59
N PHE A 45 -18.09 -30.81 -25.30
CA PHE A 45 -19.31 -30.08 -24.90
C PHE A 45 -20.30 -29.95 -26.09
N GLN A 46 -19.86 -29.77 -27.32
CA GLN A 46 -20.73 -29.80 -28.51
C GLN A 46 -21.45 -31.14 -28.64
N ARG A 47 -20.76 -32.26 -28.36
CA ARG A 47 -21.44 -33.59 -28.36
C ARG A 47 -22.51 -33.67 -27.29
N VAL A 48 -22.24 -33.11 -26.06
CA VAL A 48 -23.21 -33.08 -24.97
C VAL A 48 -24.46 -32.31 -25.41
N VAL A 49 -24.31 -31.08 -25.92
CA VAL A 49 -25.47 -30.22 -26.29
C VAL A 49 -26.23 -30.80 -27.48
N ALA A 50 -25.55 -31.50 -28.40
CA ALA A 50 -26.17 -32.19 -29.51
C ALA A 50 -27.00 -33.40 -29.05
N ALA A 51 -26.48 -34.21 -28.15
CA ALA A 51 -27.12 -35.41 -27.64
C ALA A 51 -28.22 -35.11 -26.58
N ALA A 52 -28.04 -34.05 -25.79
CA ALA A 52 -28.93 -33.67 -24.70
C ALA A 52 -29.12 -32.14 -24.61
N PRO A 53 -29.91 -31.53 -25.47
CA PRO A 53 -30.04 -30.06 -25.56
C PRO A 53 -30.77 -29.40 -24.37
N MET A 54 -31.18 -30.18 -23.40
CA MET A 54 -31.78 -29.68 -22.14
C MET A 54 -30.83 -29.74 -20.94
N VAL A 55 -29.56 -30.10 -21.14
CA VAL A 55 -28.54 -30.16 -20.08
C VAL A 55 -27.78 -28.83 -20.02
N PRO A 56 -28.00 -27.98 -18.99
CA PRO A 56 -27.41 -26.65 -18.93
C PRO A 56 -25.88 -26.66 -18.77
N ASP A 57 -25.34 -27.70 -18.08
CA ASP A 57 -23.89 -27.89 -17.87
C ASP A 57 -23.12 -28.03 -19.19
N GLY A 58 -23.72 -28.64 -20.22
CA GLY A 58 -23.16 -28.75 -21.56
C GLY A 58 -22.94 -27.38 -22.21
N TYR A 59 -23.94 -26.52 -22.10
CA TYR A 59 -23.87 -25.16 -22.63
C TYR A 59 -22.94 -24.25 -21.82
N LEU A 60 -22.89 -24.42 -20.49
CA LEU A 60 -21.92 -23.71 -19.65
C LEU A 60 -20.49 -24.09 -20.05
N GLY A 61 -20.20 -25.40 -20.15
CA GLY A 61 -18.88 -25.86 -20.57
C GLY A 61 -18.50 -25.41 -21.99
N LEU A 62 -19.46 -25.42 -22.91
CA LEU A 62 -19.26 -24.93 -24.29
C LEU A 62 -18.92 -23.45 -24.29
N GLY A 63 -19.67 -22.61 -23.58
CA GLY A 63 -19.41 -21.17 -23.49
C GLY A 63 -18.07 -20.86 -22.85
N MET A 64 -17.68 -21.61 -21.82
CA MET A 64 -16.34 -21.49 -21.19
C MET A 64 -15.20 -21.85 -22.17
N ALA A 65 -15.37 -22.91 -22.98
CA ALA A 65 -14.41 -23.26 -24.02
C ALA A 65 -14.29 -22.17 -25.08
N GLN A 66 -15.42 -21.68 -25.57
CA GLN A 66 -15.49 -20.63 -26.58
C GLN A 66 -14.90 -19.30 -26.11
N LEU A 67 -15.09 -18.91 -24.85
CA LEU A 67 -14.41 -17.74 -24.26
C LEU A 67 -12.90 -17.90 -24.31
N ARG A 68 -12.38 -19.08 -23.95
CA ARG A 68 -10.94 -19.35 -23.99
C ARG A 68 -10.35 -19.41 -25.40
N GLU A 69 -11.17 -19.73 -26.39
CA GLU A 69 -10.78 -19.67 -27.82
C GLU A 69 -10.87 -18.26 -28.42
N GLY A 70 -11.39 -17.28 -27.66
CA GLY A 70 -11.62 -15.93 -28.17
C GLY A 70 -12.84 -15.80 -29.09
N LYS A 71 -13.87 -16.64 -28.86
CA LYS A 71 -15.16 -16.64 -29.57
C LYS A 71 -16.27 -16.13 -28.64
N PRO A 72 -16.26 -14.85 -28.22
CA PRO A 72 -17.18 -14.36 -27.20
C PRO A 72 -18.65 -14.27 -27.66
N ASP A 73 -18.90 -14.09 -28.96
CA ASP A 73 -20.26 -14.10 -29.48
C ASP A 73 -20.89 -15.49 -29.36
N ASP A 74 -20.20 -16.54 -29.80
CA ASP A 74 -20.67 -17.92 -29.66
C ASP A 74 -20.84 -18.30 -28.18
N ALA A 75 -19.90 -17.90 -27.32
CA ALA A 75 -19.94 -18.12 -25.89
C ALA A 75 -21.18 -17.47 -25.26
N SER A 76 -21.51 -16.23 -25.66
CA SER A 76 -22.71 -15.53 -25.16
C SER A 76 -23.97 -16.31 -25.47
N HIS A 77 -24.14 -16.80 -26.69
CA HIS A 77 -25.29 -17.60 -27.09
C HIS A 77 -25.37 -18.92 -26.28
N ALA A 78 -24.25 -19.61 -26.10
CA ALA A 78 -24.26 -20.85 -25.33
C ALA A 78 -24.59 -20.57 -23.86
N LEU A 79 -23.99 -19.53 -23.26
CA LEU A 79 -24.19 -19.18 -21.84
C LEU A 79 -25.61 -18.64 -21.58
N GLU A 80 -26.21 -17.87 -22.52
CA GLU A 80 -27.60 -17.47 -22.46
C GLU A 80 -28.53 -18.70 -22.44
N ARG A 81 -28.21 -19.71 -23.27
CA ARG A 81 -28.98 -20.95 -23.27
C ARG A 81 -28.82 -21.72 -21.97
N ALA A 82 -27.62 -21.78 -21.39
CA ALA A 82 -27.39 -22.37 -20.07
C ALA A 82 -28.21 -21.66 -18.98
N ALA A 83 -28.19 -20.30 -18.97
CA ALA A 83 -28.95 -19.49 -18.01
C ALA A 83 -30.47 -19.64 -18.16
N GLN A 84 -30.98 -19.77 -19.38
CA GLN A 84 -32.41 -20.07 -19.62
C GLN A 84 -32.84 -21.44 -19.10
N LEU A 85 -31.97 -22.45 -19.23
CA LEU A 85 -32.24 -23.81 -18.75
C LEU A 85 -32.13 -23.92 -17.23
N ASN A 86 -31.14 -23.26 -16.64
CA ASN A 86 -30.96 -23.22 -15.20
C ASN A 86 -30.36 -21.87 -14.77
N PRO A 87 -31.18 -20.87 -14.39
CA PRO A 87 -30.69 -19.55 -13.98
C PRO A 87 -29.95 -19.57 -12.61
N ARG A 88 -29.94 -20.70 -11.92
CA ARG A 88 -29.20 -20.86 -10.66
C ARG A 88 -27.96 -21.76 -10.82
N LEU A 89 -27.56 -22.06 -12.05
CA LEU A 89 -26.35 -22.83 -12.32
C LEU A 89 -25.13 -21.99 -11.91
N PRO A 90 -24.31 -22.46 -10.96
CA PRO A 90 -23.15 -21.69 -10.49
C PRO A 90 -22.19 -21.33 -11.63
N GLY A 91 -21.78 -20.07 -11.70
CA GLY A 91 -20.85 -19.56 -12.69
C GLY A 91 -21.48 -19.20 -14.04
N VAL A 92 -22.72 -19.57 -14.33
CA VAL A 92 -23.34 -19.28 -15.63
C VAL A 92 -23.41 -17.77 -15.89
N HIS A 93 -23.80 -17.01 -14.88
CA HIS A 93 -23.91 -15.56 -14.99
C HIS A 93 -22.54 -14.85 -14.96
N LEU A 94 -21.54 -15.40 -14.28
CA LEU A 94 -20.17 -14.93 -14.34
C LEU A 94 -19.65 -14.99 -15.78
N PHE A 95 -19.66 -16.19 -16.39
CA PHE A 95 -19.12 -16.36 -17.75
C PHE A 95 -19.97 -15.64 -18.80
N LEU A 96 -21.29 -15.55 -18.59
CA LEU A 96 -22.16 -14.74 -19.46
C LEU A 96 -21.78 -13.25 -19.39
N GLY A 97 -21.55 -12.71 -18.19
CA GLY A 97 -21.09 -11.34 -18.01
C GLY A 97 -19.74 -11.10 -18.71
N ILE A 98 -18.80 -12.02 -18.60
CA ILE A 98 -17.51 -11.95 -19.30
C ILE A 98 -17.70 -11.94 -20.83
N ALA A 99 -18.53 -12.84 -21.37
CA ALA A 99 -18.82 -12.89 -22.80
C ALA A 99 -19.47 -11.60 -23.31
N GLN A 100 -20.45 -11.08 -22.59
CA GLN A 100 -21.15 -9.83 -22.89
C GLN A 100 -20.20 -8.63 -22.87
N TYR A 101 -19.26 -8.56 -21.91
CA TYR A 101 -18.27 -7.50 -21.87
C TYR A 101 -17.33 -7.56 -23.09
N GLN A 102 -16.85 -8.76 -23.44
CA GLN A 102 -15.98 -8.95 -24.61
C GLN A 102 -16.70 -8.64 -25.94
N THR A 103 -18.03 -8.79 -26.01
CA THR A 103 -18.87 -8.39 -27.15
C THR A 103 -19.35 -6.93 -27.07
N ARG A 104 -18.71 -6.11 -26.20
CA ARG A 104 -19.00 -4.67 -26.00
C ARG A 104 -20.43 -4.37 -25.53
N GLN A 105 -20.94 -5.19 -24.63
CA GLN A 105 -22.27 -5.04 -24.02
C GLN A 105 -22.12 -4.85 -22.50
N PRO A 106 -21.43 -3.80 -22.01
CA PRO A 106 -21.05 -3.66 -20.61
C PRO A 106 -22.25 -3.58 -19.65
N GLU A 107 -23.37 -2.95 -20.06
CA GLU A 107 -24.56 -2.86 -19.21
C GLU A 107 -25.23 -4.23 -19.02
N GLN A 108 -25.16 -5.11 -20.03
CA GLN A 108 -25.65 -6.48 -19.90
C GLN A 108 -24.71 -7.30 -19.03
N ALA A 109 -23.40 -7.14 -19.21
CA ALA A 109 -22.37 -7.78 -18.41
C ALA A 109 -22.53 -7.46 -16.91
N ILE A 110 -22.74 -6.19 -16.55
CA ILE A 110 -23.00 -5.76 -15.17
C ILE A 110 -24.24 -6.46 -14.60
N ARG A 111 -25.35 -6.55 -15.39
CA ARG A 111 -26.56 -7.26 -14.94
C ARG A 111 -26.32 -8.76 -14.72
N SER A 112 -25.57 -9.38 -15.60
CA SER A 112 -25.23 -10.80 -15.46
C SER A 112 -24.31 -11.05 -14.25
N LEU A 113 -23.30 -10.22 -14.06
CA LEU A 113 -22.42 -10.31 -12.88
C LEU A 113 -23.16 -10.04 -11.57
N GLN A 114 -24.13 -9.11 -11.57
CA GLN A 114 -25.00 -8.90 -10.42
C GLN A 114 -25.83 -10.13 -10.10
N ALA A 115 -26.40 -10.79 -11.14
CA ALA A 115 -27.13 -12.03 -10.95
C ALA A 115 -26.26 -13.17 -10.38
N GLU A 116 -24.98 -13.23 -10.74
CA GLU A 116 -24.03 -14.15 -10.11
C GLU A 116 -23.80 -13.80 -8.64
N LEU A 117 -23.60 -12.53 -8.33
CA LEU A 117 -23.38 -12.05 -6.95
C LEU A 117 -24.62 -12.20 -6.07
N ASP A 118 -25.84 -12.13 -6.63
CA ASP A 118 -27.08 -12.43 -5.91
C ASP A 118 -27.17 -13.91 -5.52
N LEU A 119 -26.57 -14.80 -6.30
CA LEU A 119 -26.47 -16.23 -5.98
C LEU A 119 -25.27 -16.55 -5.10
N GLN A 120 -24.15 -15.91 -5.31
CA GLN A 120 -22.87 -16.10 -4.65
C GLN A 120 -22.23 -14.75 -4.30
N PRO A 121 -22.61 -14.10 -3.19
CA PRO A 121 -22.11 -12.76 -2.81
C PRO A 121 -20.61 -12.69 -2.59
N SER A 122 -19.95 -13.82 -2.34
CA SER A 122 -18.50 -13.93 -2.16
C SER A 122 -17.75 -14.45 -3.39
N ASN A 123 -18.35 -14.36 -4.58
CA ASN A 123 -17.65 -14.72 -5.81
C ASN A 123 -16.62 -13.65 -6.16
N LEU A 124 -15.37 -13.89 -5.77
CA LEU A 124 -14.24 -12.98 -5.96
C LEU A 124 -14.07 -12.56 -7.43
N GLU A 125 -14.14 -13.53 -8.34
CA GLU A 125 -13.95 -13.28 -9.77
C GLU A 125 -15.06 -12.36 -10.32
N ALA A 126 -16.32 -12.60 -9.91
CA ALA A 126 -17.44 -11.74 -10.31
C ALA A 126 -17.29 -10.30 -9.77
N LEU A 127 -16.82 -10.13 -8.54
CA LEU A 127 -16.56 -8.80 -7.96
C LEU A 127 -15.46 -8.05 -8.72
N VAL A 128 -14.38 -8.73 -9.08
CA VAL A 128 -13.26 -8.13 -9.83
C VAL A 128 -13.71 -7.71 -11.22
N TRP A 129 -14.43 -8.60 -11.96
CA TRP A 129 -14.99 -8.27 -13.27
C TRP A 129 -15.99 -7.12 -13.19
N MET A 130 -16.87 -7.13 -12.18
CA MET A 130 -17.83 -6.05 -11.95
C MET A 130 -17.12 -4.71 -11.81
N GLY A 131 -16.14 -4.62 -10.90
CA GLY A 131 -15.41 -3.40 -10.67
C GLY A 131 -14.60 -2.93 -11.89
N MET A 132 -13.98 -3.84 -12.61
CA MET A 132 -13.25 -3.53 -13.84
C MET A 132 -14.18 -2.93 -14.91
N ILE A 133 -15.36 -3.53 -15.13
CA ILE A 133 -16.33 -3.04 -16.12
C ILE A 133 -16.90 -1.69 -15.68
N GLN A 134 -17.19 -1.50 -14.40
CA GLN A 134 -17.65 -0.23 -13.83
C GLN A 134 -16.61 0.88 -14.01
N LEU A 135 -15.31 0.58 -13.85
CA LEU A 135 -14.22 1.54 -14.16
C LEU A 135 -14.20 1.93 -15.64
N ASP A 136 -14.34 0.95 -16.53
CA ASP A 136 -14.28 1.20 -17.98
C ASP A 136 -15.53 1.93 -18.51
N THR A 137 -16.65 1.83 -17.79
CA THR A 137 -17.88 2.57 -18.07
C THR A 137 -17.97 3.92 -17.34
N GLY A 138 -16.95 4.30 -16.58
CA GLY A 138 -16.87 5.61 -15.92
C GLY A 138 -17.64 5.72 -14.60
N HIS A 139 -17.82 4.61 -13.89
CA HIS A 139 -18.53 4.51 -12.62
C HIS A 139 -17.54 4.12 -11.48
N PRO A 140 -16.60 5.00 -11.12
CA PRO A 140 -15.55 4.66 -10.15
C PRO A 140 -16.08 4.46 -8.73
N GLU A 141 -17.21 5.06 -8.35
CA GLU A 141 -17.81 4.88 -7.01
C GLU A 141 -18.31 3.45 -6.83
N GLU A 142 -19.06 2.94 -7.80
CA GLU A 142 -19.58 1.57 -7.80
C GLU A 142 -18.43 0.57 -7.93
N ALA A 143 -17.44 0.89 -8.77
CA ALA A 143 -16.25 0.07 -8.92
C ALA A 143 -15.47 -0.08 -7.62
N ALA A 144 -15.24 1.02 -6.89
CA ALA A 144 -14.58 0.97 -5.59
C ALA A 144 -15.32 0.05 -4.62
N SER A 145 -16.67 0.15 -4.57
CA SER A 145 -17.48 -0.70 -3.70
C SER A 145 -17.33 -2.19 -4.01
N SER A 146 -17.35 -2.57 -5.30
CA SER A 146 -17.18 -3.97 -5.72
C SER A 146 -15.77 -4.49 -5.46
N LEU A 147 -14.76 -3.67 -5.73
CA LEU A 147 -13.35 -4.04 -5.59
C LEU A 147 -12.88 -4.07 -4.13
N ASP A 148 -13.37 -3.18 -3.27
CA ASP A 148 -13.10 -3.22 -1.84
C ASP A 148 -13.65 -4.51 -1.20
N GLN A 149 -14.81 -4.99 -1.67
CA GLN A 149 -15.33 -6.30 -1.27
C GLN A 149 -14.43 -7.44 -1.77
N ALA A 150 -13.93 -7.36 -3.01
CA ALA A 150 -12.99 -8.34 -3.55
C ALA A 150 -11.70 -8.41 -2.73
N VAL A 151 -11.10 -7.27 -2.37
CA VAL A 151 -9.90 -7.19 -1.53
C VAL A 151 -10.18 -7.70 -0.11
N ALA A 152 -11.38 -7.44 0.44
CA ALA A 152 -11.77 -7.99 1.75
C ALA A 152 -11.86 -9.52 1.75
N LEU A 153 -12.22 -10.15 0.63
CA LEU A 153 -12.27 -11.61 0.48
C LEU A 153 -10.87 -12.20 0.29
N ASP A 154 -10.03 -11.57 -0.51
CA ASP A 154 -8.64 -11.99 -0.74
C ASP A 154 -7.71 -10.75 -0.78
N PRO A 155 -7.09 -10.41 0.37
CA PRO A 155 -6.18 -9.27 0.47
C PRO A 155 -4.89 -9.42 -0.34
N GLN A 156 -4.60 -10.58 -0.90
CA GLN A 156 -3.41 -10.83 -1.71
C GLN A 156 -3.72 -10.92 -3.22
N ASN A 157 -4.96 -10.74 -3.61
CA ASN A 157 -5.34 -10.77 -5.01
C ASN A 157 -4.80 -9.53 -5.73
N GLU A 158 -3.78 -9.72 -6.54
CA GLU A 158 -3.08 -8.63 -7.25
C GLU A 158 -4.00 -7.86 -8.19
N GLU A 159 -4.92 -8.54 -8.85
CA GLU A 159 -5.84 -7.94 -9.81
C GLU A 159 -6.89 -7.06 -9.09
N ALA A 160 -7.46 -7.55 -7.98
CA ALA A 160 -8.36 -6.77 -7.14
C ALA A 160 -7.65 -5.53 -6.58
N LEU A 161 -6.44 -5.68 -6.03
CA LEU A 161 -5.65 -4.57 -5.50
C LEU A 161 -5.33 -3.52 -6.58
N TYR A 162 -4.95 -3.96 -7.78
CA TYR A 162 -4.66 -3.04 -8.90
C TYR A 162 -5.87 -2.21 -9.28
N TYR A 163 -7.04 -2.84 -9.48
CA TYR A 163 -8.25 -2.11 -9.87
C TYR A 163 -8.80 -1.26 -8.72
N THR A 164 -8.69 -1.70 -7.47
CA THR A 164 -9.02 -0.89 -6.28
C THR A 164 -8.21 0.40 -6.26
N ALA A 165 -6.90 0.31 -6.41
CA ALA A 165 -6.03 1.49 -6.46
C ALA A 165 -6.43 2.44 -7.61
N ARG A 166 -6.77 1.89 -8.79
CA ARG A 166 -7.24 2.67 -9.94
C ARG A 166 -8.57 3.38 -9.64
N ALA A 167 -9.53 2.71 -8.98
CA ALA A 167 -10.82 3.28 -8.61
C ALA A 167 -10.65 4.44 -7.63
N HIS A 168 -9.94 4.22 -6.52
CA HIS A 168 -9.70 5.26 -5.52
C HIS A 168 -8.90 6.44 -6.07
N ARG A 169 -7.96 6.22 -6.98
CA ARG A 169 -7.25 7.32 -7.66
C ARG A 169 -8.21 8.19 -8.48
N LEU A 170 -9.12 7.60 -9.24
CA LEU A 170 -10.12 8.37 -10.01
C LEU A 170 -11.06 9.16 -9.11
N LEU A 171 -11.47 8.60 -7.97
CA LEU A 171 -12.28 9.30 -6.97
C LEU A 171 -11.53 10.47 -6.34
N ALA A 172 -10.26 10.29 -5.99
CA ALA A 172 -9.41 11.36 -5.49
C ALA A 172 -9.24 12.48 -6.53
N GLU A 173 -8.96 12.15 -7.79
CA GLU A 173 -8.86 13.12 -8.87
C GLU A 173 -10.17 13.92 -9.06
N ALA A 174 -11.31 13.25 -8.99
CA ALA A 174 -12.62 13.91 -9.08
C ALA A 174 -12.87 14.87 -7.90
N ALA A 175 -12.48 14.46 -6.68
CA ALA A 175 -12.58 15.29 -5.47
C ALA A 175 -11.69 16.53 -5.57
N TYR A 176 -10.43 16.39 -6.01
CA TYR A 176 -9.52 17.52 -6.22
C TYR A 176 -10.02 18.48 -7.31
N LYS A 177 -10.59 17.97 -8.40
CA LYS A 177 -11.23 18.83 -9.43
C LYS A 177 -12.39 19.64 -8.85
N LYS A 178 -13.21 19.04 -7.98
CA LYS A 178 -14.30 19.76 -7.28
C LYS A 178 -13.75 20.81 -6.34
N LEU A 179 -12.71 20.48 -5.56
CA LEU A 179 -12.04 21.44 -4.66
C LEU A 179 -11.48 22.64 -5.43
N TYR A 180 -10.78 22.38 -6.53
CA TYR A 180 -10.25 23.43 -7.42
C TYR A 180 -11.37 24.32 -8.01
N ALA A 181 -12.50 23.73 -8.38
CA ALA A 181 -13.64 24.49 -8.92
C ALA A 181 -14.33 25.36 -7.88
N LEU A 182 -14.26 24.96 -6.58
CA LEU A 182 -14.82 25.74 -5.48
C LEU A 182 -13.92 26.94 -5.10
N ASP A 183 -12.64 26.69 -4.93
CA ASP A 183 -11.66 27.71 -4.61
C ASP A 183 -10.27 27.26 -5.09
N PRO A 184 -9.79 27.76 -6.25
CA PRO A 184 -8.50 27.39 -6.81
C PRO A 184 -7.30 27.88 -6.02
N ASP A 185 -7.51 28.75 -5.01
CA ASP A 185 -6.48 29.35 -4.16
C ASP A 185 -6.75 29.04 -2.66
N SER A 186 -7.43 27.91 -2.39
CA SER A 186 -7.73 27.50 -1.01
C SER A 186 -6.50 26.88 -0.32
N ALA A 187 -6.42 27.05 1.00
CA ALA A 187 -5.36 26.40 1.80
C ALA A 187 -5.33 24.89 1.63
N LEU A 188 -6.51 24.27 1.56
CA LEU A 188 -6.63 22.81 1.37
C LEU A 188 -6.09 22.33 0.04
N LEU A 189 -6.32 23.08 -1.05
CA LEU A 189 -5.79 22.75 -2.36
C LEU A 189 -4.26 22.86 -2.38
N HIS A 190 -3.72 23.96 -1.86
CA HIS A 190 -2.28 24.15 -1.73
C HIS A 190 -1.65 23.06 -0.87
N LYS A 191 -2.27 22.67 0.25
CA LYS A 191 -1.81 21.55 1.08
C LYS A 191 -1.77 20.24 0.28
N ALA A 192 -2.84 19.90 -0.45
CA ALA A 192 -2.91 18.67 -1.25
C ALA A 192 -1.85 18.65 -2.38
N MET A 193 -1.60 19.80 -3.01
CA MET A 193 -0.53 19.92 -4.02
C MET A 193 0.85 19.76 -3.38
N ALA A 194 1.06 20.35 -2.20
CA ALA A 194 2.31 20.22 -1.45
C ALA A 194 2.59 18.76 -1.08
N GLU A 195 1.59 18.04 -0.57
CA GLU A 195 1.68 16.61 -0.25
C GLU A 195 2.03 15.79 -1.49
N THR A 196 1.35 16.05 -2.63
CA THR A 196 1.63 15.39 -3.90
C THR A 196 3.08 15.61 -4.38
N PHE A 197 3.59 16.84 -4.29
CA PHE A 197 4.99 17.13 -4.64
C PHE A 197 5.98 16.50 -3.66
N ALA A 198 5.63 16.41 -2.36
CA ALA A 198 6.45 15.75 -1.36
C ALA A 198 6.59 14.25 -1.65
N GLU A 199 5.50 13.57 -2.02
CA GLU A 199 5.48 12.16 -2.41
C GLU A 199 6.22 11.91 -3.74
N ALA A 200 6.15 12.85 -4.67
CA ALA A 200 6.89 12.80 -5.94
C ALA A 200 8.40 13.05 -5.78
N GLY A 201 8.88 13.38 -4.57
CA GLY A 201 10.28 13.70 -4.33
C GLY A 201 10.69 15.08 -4.88
N GLU A 202 9.75 16.02 -4.96
CA GLU A 202 9.94 17.40 -5.43
C GLU A 202 9.80 18.41 -4.27
N PRO A 203 10.70 18.39 -3.27
CA PRO A 203 10.54 19.13 -2.03
C PRO A 203 10.50 20.65 -2.22
N GLU A 204 11.18 21.23 -3.24
CA GLU A 204 11.11 22.66 -3.52
C GLU A 204 9.71 23.11 -3.95
N LYS A 205 9.02 22.30 -4.78
CA LYS A 205 7.64 22.59 -5.18
C LYS A 205 6.70 22.43 -4.01
N SER A 206 6.91 21.39 -3.21
CA SER A 206 6.15 21.14 -1.99
C SER A 206 6.22 22.31 -1.01
N ILE A 207 7.43 22.86 -0.77
CA ILE A 207 7.66 24.03 0.08
C ILE A 207 6.85 25.23 -0.41
N ASN A 208 6.91 25.55 -1.71
CA ASN A 208 6.17 26.67 -2.28
C ASN A 208 4.66 26.58 -2.04
N GLU A 209 4.12 25.37 -2.14
CA GLU A 209 2.70 25.12 -1.92
C GLU A 209 2.33 25.16 -0.42
N TYR A 210 3.17 24.60 0.48
CA TYR A 210 2.96 24.75 1.92
C TYR A 210 3.02 26.23 2.35
N GLU A 211 3.94 27.01 1.83
CA GLU A 211 3.97 28.46 2.09
C GLU A 211 2.71 29.18 1.57
N ALA A 212 2.15 28.75 0.42
CA ALA A 212 0.87 29.27 -0.07
C ALA A 212 -0.28 28.90 0.89
N ALA A 213 -0.35 27.65 1.35
CA ALA A 213 -1.34 27.22 2.35
C ALA A 213 -1.23 28.01 3.66
N ILE A 214 0.00 28.23 4.15
CA ILE A 214 0.27 28.99 5.38
C ILE A 214 -0.17 30.47 5.23
N ARG A 215 0.02 31.09 4.07
CA ARG A 215 -0.50 32.45 3.84
C ARG A 215 -2.01 32.54 4.00
N LYS A 216 -2.76 31.47 3.72
CA LYS A 216 -4.22 31.40 3.87
C LYS A 216 -4.63 31.03 5.29
N GLU A 217 -3.91 30.09 5.90
CA GLU A 217 -4.20 29.56 7.24
C GLU A 217 -2.96 29.66 8.16
N PRO A 218 -2.55 30.87 8.57
CA PRO A 218 -1.34 31.06 9.36
C PRO A 218 -1.39 30.50 10.79
N LYS A 219 -2.54 30.02 11.23
CA LYS A 219 -2.74 29.39 12.54
C LYS A 219 -2.86 27.86 12.47
N ASN A 220 -2.66 27.27 11.30
CA ASN A 220 -2.67 25.84 11.12
C ASN A 220 -1.25 25.28 11.39
N ALA A 221 -1.06 24.69 12.56
CA ALA A 221 0.25 24.20 13.01
C ALA A 221 0.81 23.08 12.13
N ASP A 222 -0.08 22.19 11.63
CA ASP A 222 0.32 21.04 10.79
C ASP A 222 1.03 21.47 9.50
N LEU A 223 0.70 22.65 8.97
CA LEU A 223 1.36 23.19 7.78
C LEU A 223 2.82 23.58 8.05
N TYR A 224 3.12 24.06 9.25
CA TYR A 224 4.49 24.41 9.65
C TYR A 224 5.31 23.15 9.95
N GLU A 225 4.71 22.09 10.53
CA GLU A 225 5.36 20.79 10.70
C GLU A 225 5.79 20.25 9.32
N ALA A 226 4.84 20.16 8.39
CA ALA A 226 5.10 19.66 7.04
C ALA A 226 6.13 20.51 6.28
N LEU A 227 6.07 21.84 6.39
CA LEU A 227 7.07 22.74 5.81
C LEU A 227 8.46 22.44 6.38
N GLY A 228 8.56 22.34 7.71
CA GLY A 228 9.81 22.03 8.40
C GLY A 228 10.43 20.70 7.95
N GLU A 229 9.63 19.68 7.72
CA GLU A 229 10.08 18.40 7.18
C GLU A 229 10.66 18.52 5.77
N GLN A 230 10.02 19.28 4.87
CA GLN A 230 10.54 19.45 3.51
C GLN A 230 11.85 20.26 3.51
N ASP A 231 11.94 21.33 4.30
CA ASP A 231 13.18 22.08 4.47
C ASP A 231 14.30 21.22 5.06
N GLN A 232 13.96 20.33 6.00
CA GLN A 232 14.93 19.39 6.57
C GLN A 232 15.45 18.38 5.54
N LYS A 233 14.59 17.86 4.65
CA LYS A 233 14.99 16.98 3.53
C LYS A 233 15.99 17.66 2.60
N LEU A 234 15.85 18.96 2.39
CA LEU A 234 16.78 19.78 1.59
C LEU A 234 18.04 20.24 2.36
N GLY A 235 18.15 19.88 3.65
CA GLY A 235 19.26 20.36 4.49
C GLY A 235 19.18 21.85 4.82
N ARG A 236 18.05 22.50 4.65
CA ARG A 236 17.81 23.92 4.98
C ARG A 236 17.52 24.07 6.48
N ILE A 237 18.52 23.80 7.30
CA ILE A 237 18.38 23.64 8.76
C ILE A 237 17.76 24.88 9.43
N ASP A 238 18.15 26.09 9.03
CA ASP A 238 17.61 27.32 9.65
C ASP A 238 16.16 27.59 9.25
N ALA A 239 15.74 27.23 8.03
CA ALA A 239 14.35 27.34 7.59
C ALA A 239 13.48 26.33 8.32
N ALA A 240 13.91 25.07 8.38
CA ALA A 240 13.22 24.03 9.13
C ALA A 240 13.05 24.37 10.62
N ALA A 241 14.12 24.90 11.26
CA ALA A 241 14.03 25.35 12.65
C ALA A 241 12.98 26.44 12.86
N LYS A 242 12.91 27.44 11.96
CA LYS A 242 11.88 28.49 12.02
C LYS A 242 10.48 27.92 11.85
N ALA A 243 10.28 26.98 10.95
CA ALA A 243 8.97 26.34 10.77
C ALA A 243 8.55 25.60 12.06
N TYR A 244 9.40 24.79 12.66
CA TYR A 244 9.10 24.11 13.93
C TYR A 244 8.93 25.09 15.09
N GLU A 245 9.63 26.24 15.12
CA GLU A 245 9.40 27.28 16.11
C GLU A 245 7.99 27.89 15.97
N GLN A 246 7.51 28.11 14.73
CA GLN A 246 6.16 28.61 14.49
C GLN A 246 5.11 27.55 14.90
N GLU A 247 5.33 26.30 14.60
CA GLU A 247 4.48 25.20 15.07
C GLU A 247 4.38 25.21 16.60
N LEU A 248 5.50 25.32 17.31
CA LEU A 248 5.54 25.34 18.78
C LEU A 248 4.89 26.59 19.40
N GLN A 249 4.79 27.70 18.67
CA GLN A 249 4.00 28.85 19.11
C GLN A 249 2.49 28.56 19.09
N LEU A 250 2.04 27.72 18.15
CA LEU A 250 0.64 27.33 17.99
C LEU A 250 0.31 26.10 18.84
N HIS A 251 1.19 25.10 18.81
CA HIS A 251 1.09 23.84 19.54
C HIS A 251 2.33 23.63 20.43
N PRO A 252 2.38 24.23 21.63
CA PRO A 252 3.58 24.21 22.47
C PRO A 252 4.06 22.81 22.90
N ASN A 253 3.20 21.80 22.84
CA ASN A 253 3.49 20.43 23.24
C ASN A 253 3.56 19.46 22.05
N SER A 254 3.76 19.93 20.81
CA SER A 254 4.03 19.05 19.68
C SER A 254 5.32 18.27 19.92
N ALA A 255 5.19 16.97 20.12
CA ALA A 255 6.33 16.07 20.35
C ALA A 255 7.29 16.04 19.16
N ILE A 256 6.73 16.12 17.94
CA ILE A 256 7.49 16.09 16.67
C ILE A 256 8.31 17.37 16.53
N ALA A 257 7.69 18.54 16.70
CA ALA A 257 8.40 19.82 16.59
C ALA A 257 9.45 19.97 17.70
N LEU A 258 9.11 19.60 18.95
CA LEU A 258 10.07 19.60 20.07
C LEU A 258 11.29 18.68 19.79
N TYR A 259 11.03 17.49 19.25
CA TYR A 259 12.08 16.55 18.87
C TYR A 259 12.96 17.11 17.75
N ASN A 260 12.35 17.53 16.63
CA ASN A 260 13.10 17.99 15.46
C ASN A 260 13.93 19.23 15.77
N LEU A 261 13.35 20.23 16.43
CA LEU A 261 14.06 21.42 16.82
C LEU A 261 15.18 21.10 17.84
N GLY A 262 14.87 20.26 18.84
CA GLY A 262 15.85 19.82 19.84
C GLY A 262 17.01 19.04 19.22
N MET A 263 16.74 18.12 18.31
CA MET A 263 17.74 17.40 17.53
C MET A 263 18.63 18.36 16.72
N MET A 264 18.03 19.31 16.00
CA MET A 264 18.78 20.30 15.22
C MET A 264 19.70 21.16 16.09
N GLN A 265 19.22 21.59 17.25
CA GLN A 265 20.03 22.36 18.20
C GLN A 265 21.24 21.54 18.69
N VAL A 266 21.04 20.25 19.03
CA VAL A 266 22.16 19.38 19.46
C VAL A 266 23.15 19.15 18.32
N LYS A 267 22.68 18.82 17.11
CA LYS A 267 23.52 18.59 15.92
C LYS A 267 24.35 19.80 15.52
N THR A 268 23.87 21.00 15.79
CA THR A 268 24.56 22.27 15.51
C THR A 268 25.38 22.79 16.68
N GLY A 269 25.63 21.97 17.72
CA GLY A 269 26.45 22.34 18.87
C GLY A 269 25.76 23.26 19.89
N ARG A 270 24.45 23.45 19.77
CA ARG A 270 23.64 24.26 20.68
C ARG A 270 22.90 23.40 21.69
N ALA A 271 23.62 22.45 22.32
CA ALA A 271 23.06 21.46 23.24
C ALA A 271 22.27 22.09 24.40
N ALA A 272 22.71 23.26 24.92
CA ALA A 272 22.02 23.96 26.00
C ALA A 272 20.58 24.38 25.62
N ALA A 273 20.33 24.67 24.34
CA ALA A 273 18.99 24.96 23.82
C ALA A 273 18.22 23.68 23.46
N GLY A 274 18.91 22.65 22.94
CA GLY A 274 18.27 21.40 22.48
C GLY A 274 17.80 20.49 23.61
N VAL A 275 18.59 20.33 24.69
CA VAL A 275 18.26 19.42 25.79
C VAL A 275 16.91 19.71 26.44
N PRO A 276 16.53 20.96 26.78
CA PRO A 276 15.20 21.26 27.31
C PRO A 276 14.05 20.87 26.36
N LEU A 277 14.24 21.05 25.05
CA LEU A 277 13.22 20.69 24.06
C LEU A 277 13.03 19.18 23.98
N LEU A 278 14.13 18.41 23.97
CA LEU A 278 14.09 16.95 23.92
C LEU A 278 13.47 16.36 25.20
N ARG A 279 13.70 16.96 26.38
CA ARG A 279 13.01 16.55 27.59
C ARG A 279 11.50 16.76 27.51
N ARG A 280 11.07 17.94 27.03
CA ARG A 280 9.65 18.23 26.81
C ARG A 280 9.03 17.30 25.78
N ALA A 281 9.78 16.94 24.72
CA ALA A 281 9.31 15.96 23.78
C ALA A 281 8.97 14.63 24.47
N ILE A 282 9.85 14.14 25.33
CA ILE A 282 9.64 12.88 26.08
C ILE A 282 8.41 12.97 26.99
N GLU A 283 8.20 14.10 27.65
CA GLU A 283 7.03 14.34 28.50
C GLU A 283 5.70 14.33 27.71
N ALA A 284 5.73 14.66 26.42
CA ALA A 284 4.56 14.61 25.54
C ALA A 284 4.15 13.17 25.13
N HIS A 285 4.84 12.14 25.55
CA HIS A 285 4.52 10.70 25.46
C HIS A 285 4.48 10.05 24.07
N SER A 286 4.60 10.80 23.00
CA SER A 286 4.60 10.26 21.62
C SER A 286 5.84 10.73 20.86
N VAL A 287 7.01 10.20 21.26
CA VAL A 287 8.29 10.64 20.72
C VAL A 287 8.89 9.68 19.70
N PRO A 288 9.55 10.17 18.64
CA PRO A 288 10.38 9.34 17.79
C PRO A 288 11.47 8.62 18.60
N ALA A 289 11.74 7.35 18.28
CA ALA A 289 12.74 6.54 18.99
C ALA A 289 14.13 7.21 19.12
N PRO A 290 14.63 7.98 18.13
CA PRO A 290 15.92 8.68 18.25
C PRO A 290 15.98 9.80 19.30
N THR A 291 14.86 10.21 19.90
CA THR A 291 14.81 11.29 20.90
C THR A 291 15.76 11.00 22.08
N TYR A 292 15.77 9.76 22.58
CA TYR A 292 16.65 9.35 23.67
C TYR A 292 18.13 9.49 23.31
N PHE A 293 18.49 9.15 22.08
CA PHE A 293 19.86 9.30 21.59
C PHE A 293 20.29 10.78 21.55
N TYR A 294 19.47 11.66 20.96
CA TYR A 294 19.82 13.08 20.88
C TYR A 294 19.82 13.77 22.23
N LEU A 295 18.93 13.37 23.16
CA LEU A 295 18.98 13.85 24.52
C LEU A 295 20.29 13.42 25.22
N GLY A 296 20.66 12.15 25.14
CA GLY A 296 21.90 11.66 25.70
C GLY A 296 23.14 12.32 25.07
N TRP A 297 23.14 12.53 23.75
CA TRP A 297 24.21 13.27 23.08
C TRP A 297 24.30 14.71 23.57
N GLY A 298 23.19 15.44 23.61
CA GLY A 298 23.15 16.82 24.10
C GLY A 298 23.65 16.93 25.54
N LEU A 299 23.27 16.01 26.44
CA LEU A 299 23.74 15.95 27.80
C LEU A 299 25.25 15.68 27.91
N ALA A 300 25.77 14.82 27.02
CA ALA A 300 27.23 14.54 26.97
C ALA A 300 28.05 15.78 26.55
N GLU A 301 27.51 16.62 25.63
CA GLU A 301 28.11 17.89 25.24
C GLU A 301 28.08 18.94 26.40
N LEU A 302 27.07 18.85 27.27
CA LEU A 302 26.95 19.67 28.47
C LEU A 302 27.74 19.11 29.67
N ALA A 303 28.54 18.06 29.45
CA ALA A 303 29.31 17.35 30.49
C ALA A 303 28.44 16.71 31.61
N GLN A 304 27.14 16.53 31.40
CA GLN A 304 26.24 15.81 32.30
C GLN A 304 26.32 14.30 32.03
N ASN A 305 27.53 13.73 32.27
CA ASN A 305 27.91 12.43 31.74
C ASN A 305 27.09 11.26 32.32
N GLU A 306 26.73 11.28 33.63
CA GLU A 306 25.93 10.21 34.24
C GLU A 306 24.53 10.13 33.60
N GLU A 307 23.88 11.26 33.44
CA GLU A 307 22.56 11.33 32.83
C GLU A 307 22.65 11.02 31.35
N ALA A 308 23.69 11.46 30.66
CA ALA A 308 23.96 11.12 29.27
C ALA A 308 24.06 9.60 29.06
N ALA A 309 24.77 8.89 29.94
CA ALA A 309 24.87 7.43 29.88
C ALA A 309 23.50 6.78 30.00
N HIS A 310 22.69 7.20 30.96
CA HIS A 310 21.34 6.67 31.15
C HIS A 310 20.46 6.79 29.90
N TRP A 311 20.39 7.97 29.29
CA TRP A 311 19.57 8.19 28.12
C TRP A 311 20.10 7.47 26.87
N LEU A 312 21.43 7.35 26.71
CA LEU A 312 22.05 6.59 25.64
C LEU A 312 21.82 5.07 25.80
N GLU A 313 21.89 4.56 27.02
CA GLU A 313 21.56 3.16 27.33
C GLU A 313 20.09 2.88 27.02
N LEU A 314 19.18 3.81 27.36
CA LEU A 314 17.76 3.71 27.03
C LEU A 314 17.50 3.75 25.50
N ALA A 315 18.29 4.55 24.76
CA ALA A 315 18.19 4.60 23.30
C ALA A 315 18.49 3.23 22.66
N LEU A 316 19.43 2.46 23.21
CA LEU A 316 19.73 1.10 22.71
C LEU A 316 18.60 0.11 22.99
N GLN A 317 17.81 0.30 24.05
CA GLN A 317 16.70 -0.58 24.40
C GLN A 317 15.45 -0.37 23.50
N ASN A 318 15.36 0.78 22.83
CA ASN A 318 14.22 1.15 22.00
C ASN A 318 14.42 0.87 20.50
N THR A 319 15.01 -0.28 20.16
CA THR A 319 15.20 -0.78 18.78
C THR A 319 15.71 0.30 17.82
N PRO A 320 16.91 0.85 18.03
CA PRO A 320 17.43 1.91 17.19
C PRO A 320 17.73 1.42 15.77
N SER A 321 17.64 2.33 14.80
CA SER A 321 18.18 2.04 13.46
C SER A 321 19.69 1.76 13.54
N PRO A 322 20.29 1.03 12.58
CA PRO A 322 21.73 0.72 12.59
C PRO A 322 22.63 1.96 12.71
N PHE A 323 22.20 3.08 12.14
CA PHE A 323 22.91 4.36 12.26
C PHE A 323 22.86 4.92 13.69
N ILE A 324 21.68 4.94 14.30
CA ILE A 324 21.49 5.40 15.69
C ILE A 324 22.21 4.48 16.66
N GLU A 325 22.13 3.16 16.47
CA GLU A 325 22.81 2.17 17.29
C GLU A 325 24.34 2.42 17.31
N GLN A 326 24.94 2.53 16.12
CA GLN A 326 26.38 2.81 16.00
C GLN A 326 26.76 4.16 16.64
N SER A 327 25.96 5.19 16.40
CA SER A 327 26.18 6.52 16.95
C SER A 327 26.05 6.54 18.47
N THR A 328 25.10 5.76 19.01
CA THR A 328 24.88 5.63 20.44
C THR A 328 26.08 4.97 21.14
N TYR A 329 26.59 3.85 20.61
CA TYR A 329 27.80 3.22 21.17
C TYR A 329 29.03 4.14 21.08
N TYR A 330 29.14 4.95 20.04
CA TYR A 330 30.22 5.95 19.95
C TYR A 330 30.12 7.00 21.07
N GLN A 331 28.93 7.52 21.34
CA GLN A 331 28.72 8.47 22.42
C GLN A 331 28.93 7.81 23.81
N LEU A 332 28.42 6.61 24.00
CA LEU A 332 28.61 5.84 25.22
C LEU A 332 30.10 5.61 25.51
N LEU A 333 30.91 5.22 24.53
CA LEU A 333 32.33 5.06 24.68
C LEU A 333 33.00 6.35 25.25
N ARG A 334 32.67 7.51 24.68
CA ARG A 334 33.20 8.81 25.12
C ARG A 334 32.74 9.15 26.55
N VAL A 335 31.46 8.91 26.84
CA VAL A 335 30.84 9.18 28.15
C VAL A 335 31.44 8.27 29.21
N TYR A 336 31.55 6.97 28.98
CA TYR A 336 32.14 6.01 29.93
C TYR A 336 33.63 6.29 30.21
N GLN A 337 34.38 6.72 29.19
CA GLN A 337 35.77 7.17 29.39
C GLN A 337 35.85 8.36 30.36
N LYS A 338 34.98 9.37 30.21
CA LYS A 338 34.90 10.52 31.10
C LYS A 338 34.48 10.14 32.54
N LEU A 339 33.66 9.10 32.68
CA LEU A 339 33.18 8.57 33.95
C LEU A 339 34.15 7.56 34.59
N ASN A 340 35.28 7.24 33.94
CA ASN A 340 36.22 6.17 34.36
C ASN A 340 35.58 4.77 34.47
N ARG A 341 34.45 4.53 33.79
CA ARG A 341 33.76 3.23 33.69
C ARG A 341 34.45 2.37 32.61
N LYS A 342 35.64 1.83 32.93
CA LYS A 342 36.52 1.16 31.96
C LYS A 342 35.88 -0.06 31.30
N ALA A 343 35.21 -0.94 32.07
CA ALA A 343 34.58 -2.13 31.52
C ALA A 343 33.47 -1.79 30.52
N ASP A 344 32.65 -0.78 30.83
CA ASP A 344 31.58 -0.33 29.96
C ASP A 344 32.10 0.33 28.68
N ALA A 345 33.20 1.08 28.79
CA ALA A 345 33.89 1.67 27.65
C ALA A 345 34.48 0.60 26.71
N GLU A 346 35.10 -0.46 27.26
CA GLU A 346 35.59 -1.59 26.49
C GLU A 346 34.43 -2.32 25.78
N HIS A 347 33.34 -2.56 26.48
CA HIS A 347 32.14 -3.16 25.89
C HIS A 347 31.60 -2.31 24.73
N ALA A 348 31.40 -1.01 24.92
CA ALA A 348 30.93 -0.11 23.87
C ALA A 348 31.85 -0.09 22.63
N LEU A 349 33.20 -0.14 22.85
CA LEU A 349 34.16 -0.23 21.77
C LEU A 349 34.04 -1.54 20.99
N ASP A 350 33.83 -2.66 21.69
CA ASP A 350 33.68 -3.96 21.01
C ASP A 350 32.38 -4.05 20.20
N GLN A 351 31.29 -3.50 20.71
CA GLN A 351 30.03 -3.38 19.93
C GLN A 351 30.25 -2.53 18.68
N LEU A 352 30.92 -1.40 18.77
CA LEU A 352 31.27 -0.56 17.60
C LEU A 352 32.07 -1.31 16.54
N LYS A 353 33.07 -2.12 16.97
CA LYS A 353 33.86 -2.94 16.04
C LYS A 353 32.99 -3.99 15.33
N GLN A 354 32.11 -4.66 16.08
CA GLN A 354 31.19 -5.66 15.55
C GLN A 354 30.22 -5.04 14.52
N LEU A 355 29.60 -3.90 14.83
CA LEU A 355 28.69 -3.19 13.91
C LEU A 355 29.39 -2.76 12.63
N LYS A 356 30.61 -2.22 12.73
CA LYS A 356 31.42 -1.87 11.56
C LYS A 356 31.77 -3.10 10.70
N ALA A 357 32.13 -4.22 11.33
CA ALA A 357 32.43 -5.47 10.61
C ALA A 357 31.19 -6.04 9.92
N LYS A 358 30.02 -5.94 10.55
CA LYS A 358 28.74 -6.35 9.97
C LYS A 358 28.37 -5.48 8.76
N ALA A 359 28.52 -4.18 8.88
CA ALA A 359 28.26 -3.24 7.76
C ALA A 359 29.21 -3.50 6.58
N ALA A 360 30.49 -3.76 6.81
CA ALA A 360 31.46 -4.09 5.77
C ALA A 360 31.12 -5.42 5.05
N LYS A 361 30.60 -6.42 5.77
CA LYS A 361 30.17 -7.69 5.18
C LYS A 361 28.86 -7.55 4.38
N GLY A 362 27.94 -6.68 4.81
CA GLY A 362 26.71 -6.38 4.09
C GLY A 362 26.95 -5.67 2.75
N MET A 363 27.97 -4.83 2.67
CA MET A 363 28.37 -4.13 1.43
C MET A 363 28.98 -5.06 0.36
N THR A 364 29.47 -6.24 0.74
CA THR A 364 30.03 -7.23 -0.21
C THR A 364 29.00 -8.23 -0.74
N GLY A 365 27.73 -8.17 -0.29
CA GLY A 365 26.72 -9.19 -0.57
C GLY A 365 25.39 -8.72 -1.16
N GLY A 366 25.20 -7.46 -1.52
CA GLY A 366 23.91 -6.99 -2.03
C GLY A 366 23.98 -5.59 -2.66
N GLN A 367 23.27 -5.42 -3.75
CA GLN A 367 23.13 -4.16 -4.46
C GLN A 367 22.62 -3.05 -3.53
N THR A 368 23.30 -1.93 -3.57
CA THR A 368 23.02 -0.68 -2.89
C THR A 368 21.63 -0.13 -3.23
N THR A 369 20.73 -0.09 -2.28
CA THR A 369 19.72 0.97 -2.24
C THR A 369 20.31 2.10 -1.40
N ALA A 370 20.71 3.15 -2.08
CA ALA A 370 21.26 4.35 -1.45
C ALA A 370 20.13 5.14 -0.78
N GLU A 371 20.03 5.04 0.54
CA GLU A 371 19.55 6.14 1.36
C GLU A 371 20.78 6.95 1.81
N GLU A 372 21.27 7.80 0.93
CA GLU A 372 22.18 8.87 1.30
C GLU A 372 21.39 9.95 2.03
N VAL A 373 21.54 10.00 3.35
CA VAL A 373 21.19 11.19 4.13
C VAL A 373 22.31 12.22 3.90
N PRO A 374 22.04 13.38 3.26
CA PRO A 374 23.07 14.40 3.10
C PRO A 374 23.41 15.01 4.46
N GLY A 375 24.67 14.97 4.86
CA GLY A 375 25.15 15.79 5.96
C GLY A 375 25.95 15.12 7.07
N ALA A 376 26.53 13.94 6.87
CA ALA A 376 27.54 13.43 7.78
C ALA A 376 28.88 14.13 7.49
N GLY A 377 29.06 15.29 8.08
CA GLY A 377 30.37 15.95 8.15
C GLY A 377 31.39 15.01 8.80
N THR A 378 32.50 14.78 8.11
CA THR A 378 33.68 14.10 8.65
C THR A 378 34.10 14.77 9.97
N PRO A 379 34.41 13.99 11.01
CA PRO A 379 34.93 14.56 12.26
C PRO A 379 36.28 15.23 12.02
N PRO A 380 36.57 16.38 12.64
CA PRO A 380 37.88 16.99 12.57
C PRO A 380 38.93 16.06 13.19
N ARG A 381 40.10 16.06 12.56
CA ARG A 381 41.29 15.28 13.00
C ARG A 381 41.79 15.68 14.38
#